data_6cb4b067a5147b7821faa961df205ff3
#
_entry.id   6cb4b067a5147b7821faa961df205ff3
#
_cell.length_a   1.000
_cell.length_b   1.000
_cell.length_c   1.000
_cell.angle_alpha   90.00
_cell.angle_beta   90.00
_cell.angle_gamma   90.00
#
_symmetry.space_group_name_H-M   'P 1'
#
loop_
_entity.id
_entity.type
_entity.pdbx_description
1 polymer ?
#
loop_
_entity_poly.entity_id
_entity_poly.type
_entity_poly.pdbx_seq_one_letter_code
_entity_poly.pdbx_strand_id
1 'polypeptide(L)'
;MEIKTTLEKNGFISTFYEGSKYREKAVIYVGGTGENRSMVEDRASKLCRREGFSVLALGYYLWEGLSKNNFAIPVDYCEKAVGWLKSECPVKIEKIAMTGISLGGAYTLLCASLIRDITCAIPVSGYDYVVEGAKNMFFRQNCAMFYHHGKSLPYSSSECLSHIPSTLAALRKDPDYKMNQMNRYYYIECFDEYTEESRIKAENINGDVLLISPAFDDTWPSEIAARRIMKVLDEKHFPHRHECMIYEKGSHALCFDQRYETQEEKRAVDKMNKMMSYILPTEKKHPKECAEARQESYFKMVEFLKEWK
;
A
#
# COMPACT_ATOMS: atom_id res chain seq x y z
N MET A 1 13.16 14.66 -16.02
CA MET A 1 14.00 13.49 -16.44
C MET A 1 13.29 12.22 -16.02
N GLU A 2 13.40 11.16 -16.83
CA GLU A 2 12.91 9.81 -16.51
C GLU A 2 14.07 8.81 -16.56
N ILE A 3 14.19 7.95 -15.53
CA ILE A 3 15.26 6.94 -15.46
C ILE A 3 14.62 5.60 -15.13
N LYS A 4 14.98 4.56 -15.90
CA LYS A 4 14.52 3.18 -15.66
C LYS A 4 15.66 2.34 -15.10
N THR A 5 15.38 1.60 -14.04
CA THR A 5 16.27 0.56 -13.51
C THR A 5 15.80 -0.82 -13.94
N THR A 6 16.70 -1.79 -13.92
CA THR A 6 16.42 -3.18 -14.26
C THR A 6 16.96 -4.14 -13.20
N LEU A 7 16.39 -5.32 -13.10
CA LEU A 7 16.87 -6.36 -12.17
C LEU A 7 18.32 -6.74 -12.44
N GLU A 8 18.70 -6.85 -13.73
CA GLU A 8 20.03 -7.25 -14.14
C GLU A 8 21.10 -6.22 -13.71
N LYS A 9 20.85 -4.93 -13.96
CA LYS A 9 21.82 -3.87 -13.70
C LYS A 9 21.81 -3.37 -12.26
N ASN A 10 20.62 -3.20 -11.67
CA ASN A 10 20.43 -2.51 -10.40
C ASN A 10 19.95 -3.43 -9.27
N GLY A 11 19.54 -4.67 -9.61
CA GLY A 11 19.00 -5.63 -8.65
C GLY A 11 17.57 -5.32 -8.17
N PHE A 12 16.91 -4.31 -8.76
CA PHE A 12 15.49 -3.95 -8.60
C PHE A 12 14.98 -3.30 -9.89
N ILE A 13 13.66 -3.24 -10.05
CA ILE A 13 13.02 -2.65 -11.23
C ILE A 13 12.16 -1.46 -10.83
N SER A 14 12.38 -0.32 -11.47
CA SER A 14 11.64 0.91 -11.21
C SER A 14 11.63 1.86 -12.39
N THR A 15 10.81 2.91 -12.26
CA THR A 15 10.91 4.11 -13.11
C THR A 15 10.92 5.34 -12.20
N PHE A 16 11.99 6.10 -12.26
CA PHE A 16 12.17 7.35 -11.52
C PHE A 16 11.74 8.53 -12.37
N TYR A 17 10.98 9.44 -11.80
CA TYR A 17 10.54 10.72 -12.36
C TYR A 17 11.11 11.86 -11.52
N GLU A 18 11.89 12.74 -12.14
CA GLU A 18 12.46 13.91 -11.46
C GLU A 18 11.41 14.98 -11.20
N GLY A 19 11.29 15.39 -9.95
CA GLY A 19 10.40 16.45 -9.51
C GLY A 19 10.82 17.84 -9.94
N SER A 20 9.89 18.77 -9.99
CA SER A 20 10.14 20.16 -10.37
C SER A 20 10.24 21.11 -9.16
N LYS A 21 9.54 20.81 -8.05
CA LYS A 21 9.43 21.68 -6.88
C LYS A 21 10.10 21.13 -5.63
N TYR A 22 9.87 19.85 -5.36
CA TYR A 22 10.43 19.14 -4.20
C TYR A 22 11.37 18.04 -4.71
N ARG A 23 12.39 18.47 -5.45
CA ARG A 23 13.33 17.56 -6.14
C ARG A 23 14.09 16.67 -5.18
N GLU A 24 14.45 17.21 -4.02
CA GLU A 24 15.20 16.54 -2.94
C GLU A 24 14.36 15.56 -2.14
N LYS A 25 13.03 15.62 -2.25
CA LYS A 25 12.09 14.70 -1.60
C LYS A 25 11.67 13.63 -2.61
N ALA A 26 12.12 12.39 -2.41
CA ALA A 26 11.70 11.26 -3.23
C ALA A 26 10.55 10.50 -2.58
N VAL A 27 9.52 10.17 -3.36
CA VAL A 27 8.41 9.32 -2.95
C VAL A 27 8.53 7.97 -3.68
N ILE A 28 8.79 6.89 -2.96
CA ILE A 28 8.68 5.53 -3.49
C ILE A 28 7.19 5.17 -3.55
N TYR A 29 6.70 4.91 -4.75
CA TYR A 29 5.30 4.58 -5.01
C TYR A 29 5.18 3.12 -5.41
N VAL A 30 4.38 2.34 -4.67
CA VAL A 30 4.13 0.93 -4.96
C VAL A 30 2.64 0.64 -5.17
N GLY A 31 2.35 -0.33 -6.01
CA GLY A 31 0.97 -0.73 -6.32
C GLY A 31 0.37 -1.70 -5.30
N GLY A 32 -0.96 -1.86 -5.36
CA GLY A 32 -1.69 -2.91 -4.66
C GLY A 32 -1.70 -4.24 -5.41
N THR A 33 -2.44 -5.21 -4.88
CA THR A 33 -2.64 -6.52 -5.53
C THR A 33 -3.30 -6.35 -6.90
N GLY A 34 -2.72 -6.96 -7.94
CA GLY A 34 -3.25 -6.89 -9.31
C GLY A 34 -2.84 -5.65 -10.10
N GLU A 35 -2.11 -4.72 -9.51
CA GLU A 35 -1.65 -3.53 -10.22
C GLU A 35 -0.35 -3.79 -10.99
N ASN A 36 -0.44 -3.65 -12.30
CA ASN A 36 0.71 -3.81 -13.18
C ASN A 36 1.59 -2.55 -13.25
N ARG A 37 2.72 -2.67 -13.93
CA ARG A 37 3.70 -1.59 -14.10
C ARG A 37 3.07 -0.30 -14.61
N SER A 38 2.28 -0.36 -15.68
CA SER A 38 1.73 0.85 -16.31
C SER A 38 0.77 1.61 -15.39
N MET A 39 0.01 0.92 -14.54
CA MET A 39 -0.90 1.56 -13.57
C MET A 39 -0.13 2.30 -12.48
N VAL A 40 0.95 1.71 -11.98
CA VAL A 40 1.79 2.32 -10.94
C VAL A 40 2.58 3.50 -11.52
N GLU A 41 3.18 3.34 -12.71
CA GLU A 41 3.90 4.39 -13.41
C GLU A 41 3.00 5.59 -13.75
N ASP A 42 1.75 5.37 -14.18
CA ASP A 42 0.79 6.45 -14.45
C ASP A 42 0.55 7.31 -13.22
N ARG A 43 0.29 6.68 -12.06
CA ARG A 43 0.07 7.42 -10.81
C ARG A 43 1.33 8.11 -10.31
N ALA A 44 2.47 7.45 -10.37
CA ALA A 44 3.75 8.02 -9.97
C ALA A 44 4.11 9.24 -10.83
N SER A 45 3.93 9.15 -12.15
CA SER A 45 4.19 10.27 -13.08
C SER A 45 3.22 11.43 -12.84
N LYS A 46 1.94 11.16 -12.55
CA LYS A 46 0.95 12.19 -12.19
C LYS A 46 1.30 12.88 -10.89
N LEU A 47 1.68 12.13 -9.85
CA LEU A 47 2.15 12.71 -8.58
C LEU A 47 3.36 13.62 -8.80
N CYS A 48 4.36 13.14 -9.57
CA CYS A 48 5.53 13.95 -9.93
C CYS A 48 5.13 15.23 -10.70
N ARG A 49 4.38 15.09 -11.78
CA ARG A 49 4.04 16.20 -12.68
C ARG A 49 3.16 17.26 -11.99
N ARG A 50 2.16 16.82 -11.21
CA ARG A 50 1.16 17.71 -10.61
C ARG A 50 1.60 18.33 -9.30
N GLU A 51 2.35 17.59 -8.49
CA GLU A 51 2.73 18.02 -7.14
C GLU A 51 4.21 18.41 -7.01
N GLY A 52 5.03 18.01 -7.99
CA GLY A 52 6.43 18.44 -8.10
C GLY A 52 7.43 17.66 -7.25
N PHE A 53 7.06 16.53 -6.68
CA PHE A 53 7.97 15.61 -5.99
C PHE A 53 8.78 14.79 -6.98
N SER A 54 10.00 14.38 -6.60
CA SER A 54 10.64 13.25 -7.24
C SER A 54 9.92 11.96 -6.86
N VAL A 55 9.60 11.09 -7.84
CA VAL A 55 8.82 9.88 -7.57
C VAL A 55 9.49 8.66 -8.22
N LEU A 56 9.66 7.60 -7.44
CA LEU A 56 10.15 6.31 -7.91
C LEU A 56 9.01 5.29 -7.89
N ALA A 57 8.48 4.95 -9.06
CA ALA A 57 7.57 3.81 -9.20
C ALA A 57 8.36 2.51 -9.05
N LEU A 58 8.16 1.79 -7.94
CA LEU A 58 8.91 0.58 -7.62
C LEU A 58 8.09 -0.68 -7.90
N GLY A 59 8.64 -1.59 -8.70
CA GLY A 59 8.14 -2.95 -8.84
C GLY A 59 8.65 -3.83 -7.70
N TYR A 60 7.75 -4.51 -6.99
CA TYR A 60 8.10 -5.48 -5.95
C TYR A 60 7.49 -6.87 -6.21
N TYR A 61 6.45 -6.94 -7.03
CA TYR A 61 5.87 -8.17 -7.60
C TYR A 61 4.98 -7.83 -8.81
N LEU A 62 4.52 -8.82 -9.58
CA LEU A 62 3.68 -8.72 -10.80
C LEU A 62 4.28 -8.00 -12.00
N TRP A 63 5.33 -7.21 -11.84
CA TRP A 63 5.99 -6.59 -12.98
C TRP A 63 6.80 -7.64 -13.76
N GLU A 64 7.16 -7.31 -14.99
CA GLU A 64 7.98 -8.19 -15.83
C GLU A 64 9.29 -8.57 -15.11
N GLY A 65 9.58 -9.86 -15.07
CA GLY A 65 10.76 -10.41 -14.36
C GLY A 65 10.58 -10.61 -12.86
N LEU A 66 9.47 -10.18 -12.24
CA LEU A 66 9.17 -10.40 -10.83
C LEU A 66 8.19 -11.57 -10.61
N SER A 67 8.07 -12.01 -9.35
CA SER A 67 7.08 -13.01 -8.96
C SER A 67 5.66 -12.57 -9.34
N LYS A 68 4.88 -13.52 -9.83
CA LYS A 68 3.44 -13.34 -10.10
C LYS A 68 2.55 -13.76 -8.93
N ASN A 69 3.15 -14.16 -7.82
CA ASN A 69 2.45 -14.70 -6.65
C ASN A 69 2.74 -13.86 -5.40
N ASN A 70 1.80 -13.87 -4.47
CA ASN A 70 1.89 -13.14 -3.20
C ASN A 70 2.62 -13.98 -2.14
N PHE A 71 3.80 -14.48 -2.44
CA PHE A 71 4.67 -15.17 -1.47
C PHE A 71 6.14 -14.92 -1.79
N ALA A 72 6.97 -14.95 -0.77
CA ALA A 72 8.40 -14.73 -0.84
C ALA A 72 8.76 -13.41 -1.56
N ILE A 73 7.97 -12.36 -1.35
CA ILE A 73 8.20 -11.02 -1.92
C ILE A 73 9.37 -10.37 -1.16
N PRO A 74 10.49 -10.03 -1.82
CA PRO A 74 11.64 -9.45 -1.14
C PRO A 74 11.43 -8.00 -0.73
N VAL A 75 11.75 -7.66 0.52
CA VAL A 75 11.94 -6.27 0.98
C VAL A 75 13.20 -5.67 0.34
N ASP A 76 14.16 -6.52 -0.01
CA ASP A 76 15.45 -6.17 -0.62
C ASP A 76 15.32 -5.29 -1.88
N TYR A 77 14.23 -5.40 -2.63
CA TYR A 77 14.00 -4.49 -3.77
C TYR A 77 13.83 -3.04 -3.34
N CYS A 78 13.12 -2.82 -2.23
CA CYS A 78 12.97 -1.49 -1.66
C CYS A 78 14.28 -0.98 -1.06
N GLU A 79 15.02 -1.84 -0.35
CA GLU A 79 16.31 -1.50 0.24
C GLU A 79 17.32 -1.06 -0.83
N LYS A 80 17.41 -1.80 -1.95
CA LYS A 80 18.24 -1.42 -3.11
C LYS A 80 17.78 -0.13 -3.77
N ALA A 81 16.46 0.08 -3.88
CA ALA A 81 15.90 1.32 -4.44
C ALA A 81 16.26 2.53 -3.56
N VAL A 82 16.19 2.39 -2.24
CA VAL A 82 16.62 3.42 -1.28
C VAL A 82 18.13 3.71 -1.43
N GLY A 83 18.96 2.67 -1.50
CA GLY A 83 20.39 2.79 -1.73
C GLY A 83 20.69 3.55 -3.03
N TRP A 84 20.02 3.20 -4.13
CA TRP A 84 20.16 3.86 -5.42
C TRP A 84 19.75 5.35 -5.35
N LEU A 85 18.63 5.67 -4.71
CA LEU A 85 18.18 7.06 -4.53
C LEU A 85 19.21 7.91 -3.79
N LYS A 86 19.92 7.33 -2.82
CA LYS A 86 20.92 8.04 -2.00
C LYS A 86 22.28 8.22 -2.66
N SER A 87 22.69 7.29 -3.50
CA SER A 87 24.09 7.22 -3.98
C SER A 87 24.27 7.28 -5.49
N GLU A 88 23.28 6.83 -6.29
CA GLU A 88 23.42 6.68 -7.73
C GLU A 88 22.46 7.56 -8.52
N CYS A 89 21.38 8.03 -7.88
CA CYS A 89 20.42 8.93 -8.51
C CYS A 89 21.12 10.26 -8.90
N PRO A 90 20.99 10.73 -10.16
CA PRO A 90 21.61 11.99 -10.56
C PRO A 90 20.95 13.22 -9.91
N VAL A 91 19.81 13.05 -9.29
CA VAL A 91 19.16 14.07 -8.45
C VAL A 91 19.59 13.82 -6.99
N LYS A 92 20.10 14.87 -6.32
CA LYS A 92 20.41 14.77 -4.90
C LYS A 92 19.13 14.58 -4.10
N ILE A 93 18.92 13.36 -3.61
CA ILE A 93 17.78 13.05 -2.74
C ILE A 93 18.23 13.17 -1.28
N GLU A 94 17.52 13.98 -0.52
CA GLU A 94 17.81 14.22 0.90
C GLU A 94 16.82 13.47 1.81
N LYS A 95 15.59 13.20 1.31
CA LYS A 95 14.52 12.57 2.06
C LYS A 95 13.76 11.57 1.21
N ILE A 96 13.38 10.46 1.83
CA ILE A 96 12.66 9.38 1.16
C ILE A 96 11.36 9.08 1.92
N ALA A 97 10.24 9.27 1.24
CA ALA A 97 8.93 8.80 1.67
C ALA A 97 8.55 7.52 0.91
N MET A 98 7.63 6.74 1.46
CA MET A 98 7.05 5.60 0.76
C MET A 98 5.53 5.60 0.91
N THR A 99 4.83 5.28 -0.18
CA THR A 99 3.37 5.12 -0.18
C THR A 99 2.94 3.97 -1.08
N GLY A 100 1.84 3.35 -0.73
CA GLY A 100 1.20 2.30 -1.51
C GLY A 100 -0.16 1.95 -0.94
N ILE A 101 -0.99 1.32 -1.76
CA ILE A 101 -2.35 0.92 -1.38
C ILE A 101 -2.44 -0.58 -1.16
N SER A 102 -3.34 -1.03 -0.26
CA SER A 102 -3.65 -2.45 -0.09
C SER A 102 -2.41 -3.26 0.30
N LEU A 103 -2.04 -4.29 -0.46
CA LEU A 103 -0.77 -5.01 -0.29
C LEU A 103 0.44 -4.05 -0.35
N GLY A 104 0.40 -3.03 -1.20
CA GLY A 104 1.42 -1.97 -1.24
C GLY A 104 1.43 -1.12 0.02
N GLY A 105 0.29 -0.96 0.70
CA GLY A 105 0.20 -0.32 2.01
C GLY A 105 0.88 -1.14 3.11
N ALA A 106 0.62 -2.45 3.14
CA ALA A 106 1.32 -3.36 4.06
C ALA A 106 2.83 -3.41 3.77
N TYR A 107 3.22 -3.46 2.49
CA TYR A 107 4.63 -3.41 2.08
C TYR A 107 5.29 -2.08 2.44
N THR A 108 4.58 -0.95 2.31
CA THR A 108 5.05 0.38 2.73
C THR A 108 5.35 0.41 4.24
N LEU A 109 4.41 -0.07 5.06
CA LEU A 109 4.58 -0.13 6.51
C LEU A 109 5.77 -1.01 6.90
N LEU A 110 5.87 -2.19 6.27
CA LEU A 110 6.96 -3.14 6.50
C LEU A 110 8.32 -2.56 6.09
N CYS A 111 8.45 -2.04 4.88
CA CYS A 111 9.70 -1.47 4.40
C CYS A 111 10.16 -0.30 5.29
N ALA A 112 9.26 0.61 5.66
CA ALA A 112 9.61 1.72 6.53
C ALA A 112 10.02 1.28 7.94
N SER A 113 9.46 0.17 8.46
CA SER A 113 9.85 -0.39 9.77
C SER A 113 11.23 -1.07 9.77
N LEU A 114 11.74 -1.47 8.59
CA LEU A 114 13.01 -2.16 8.42
C LEU A 114 14.13 -1.27 7.85
N ILE A 115 13.77 -0.25 7.06
CA ILE A 115 14.71 0.59 6.31
C ILE A 115 14.68 2.00 6.90
N ARG A 116 15.65 2.33 7.74
CA ARG A 116 15.72 3.61 8.50
C ARG A 116 15.74 4.87 7.63
N ASP A 117 16.17 4.77 6.38
CA ASP A 117 16.25 5.91 5.46
C ASP A 117 14.89 6.30 4.86
N ILE A 118 13.84 5.49 5.08
CA ILE A 118 12.46 5.86 4.77
C ILE A 118 11.94 6.64 5.98
N THR A 119 11.88 7.98 5.84
CA THR A 119 11.54 8.90 6.94
C THR A 119 10.12 9.46 6.86
N CYS A 120 9.30 8.92 5.95
CA CYS A 120 7.86 9.16 5.90
C CYS A 120 7.16 7.93 5.31
N ALA A 121 6.20 7.37 6.04
CA ALA A 121 5.42 6.22 5.59
C ALA A 121 3.93 6.58 5.48
N ILE A 122 3.34 6.35 4.30
CA ILE A 122 1.91 6.60 4.05
C ILE A 122 1.26 5.31 3.53
N PRO A 123 1.01 4.32 4.39
CA PRO A 123 0.25 3.13 4.01
C PRO A 123 -1.24 3.46 3.84
N VAL A 124 -1.78 3.16 2.66
CA VAL A 124 -3.19 3.38 2.31
C VAL A 124 -3.92 2.06 2.30
N SER A 125 -5.02 1.95 3.04
CA SER A 125 -5.80 0.71 3.17
C SER A 125 -4.89 -0.51 3.39
N GLY A 126 -3.84 -0.35 4.24
CA GLY A 126 -2.80 -1.32 4.50
C GLY A 126 -3.19 -2.34 5.57
N TYR A 127 -2.23 -3.19 5.94
CA TYR A 127 -2.39 -4.22 6.96
C TYR A 127 -1.18 -4.23 7.90
N ASP A 128 -1.37 -4.69 9.13
CA ASP A 128 -0.38 -4.55 10.21
C ASP A 128 0.33 -5.85 10.59
N TYR A 129 0.09 -6.95 9.87
CA TYR A 129 0.74 -8.24 10.07
C TYR A 129 1.35 -8.77 8.79
N VAL A 130 2.48 -9.47 8.92
CA VAL A 130 2.99 -10.36 7.88
C VAL A 130 2.19 -11.65 7.95
N VAL A 131 1.50 -11.96 6.86
CA VAL A 131 0.66 -13.15 6.75
C VAL A 131 1.32 -14.18 5.85
N GLU A 132 0.76 -15.40 5.88
CA GLU A 132 1.17 -16.47 4.99
C GLU A 132 0.99 -16.09 3.53
N GLY A 133 1.99 -16.39 2.72
CA GLY A 133 1.96 -16.19 1.29
C GLY A 133 1.00 -17.10 0.57
N ALA A 134 0.52 -16.68 -0.61
CA ALA A 134 -0.43 -17.44 -1.40
C ALA A 134 -0.07 -17.46 -2.89
N LYS A 135 -0.13 -18.65 -3.49
CA LYS A 135 -0.10 -18.83 -4.94
C LYS A 135 -1.50 -18.59 -5.52
N ASN A 136 -1.57 -17.81 -6.60
CA ASN A 136 -2.84 -17.45 -7.23
C ASN A 136 -3.88 -16.88 -6.25
N MET A 137 -3.43 -16.18 -5.21
CA MET A 137 -4.22 -15.56 -4.13
C MET A 137 -4.97 -16.54 -3.20
N PHE A 138 -5.06 -17.82 -3.52
CA PHE A 138 -5.89 -18.77 -2.79
C PHE A 138 -5.11 -19.93 -2.15
N PHE A 139 -4.01 -20.37 -2.78
CA PHE A 139 -3.28 -21.57 -2.32
C PHE A 139 -2.14 -21.16 -1.39
N ARG A 140 -2.32 -21.36 -0.10
CA ARG A 140 -1.32 -21.11 0.94
C ARG A 140 -0.04 -21.90 0.69
N GLN A 141 1.10 -21.31 1.04
CA GLN A 141 2.42 -21.82 0.64
C GLN A 141 3.30 -22.26 1.82
N ASN A 142 2.80 -22.23 3.07
CA ASN A 142 3.58 -22.47 4.28
C ASN A 142 4.87 -21.63 4.36
N CYS A 143 4.80 -20.40 3.87
CA CYS A 143 5.90 -19.44 3.91
C CYS A 143 5.35 -18.03 4.02
N ALA A 144 6.17 -17.09 4.50
CA ALA A 144 5.76 -15.71 4.60
C ALA A 144 5.42 -15.10 3.22
N MET A 145 4.49 -14.16 3.23
CA MET A 145 4.26 -13.28 2.07
C MET A 145 5.53 -12.46 1.76
N PHE A 146 6.24 -12.00 2.78
CA PHE A 146 7.43 -11.15 2.65
C PHE A 146 8.70 -11.82 3.17
N TYR A 147 9.81 -11.53 2.50
CA TYR A 147 11.17 -12.00 2.81
C TYR A 147 12.11 -10.81 2.95
N HIS A 148 13.15 -10.96 3.76
CA HIS A 148 14.23 -10.00 3.88
C HIS A 148 15.58 -10.71 3.95
N HIS A 149 16.55 -10.28 3.15
CA HIS A 149 17.86 -10.90 3.02
C HIS A 149 17.79 -12.43 2.78
N GLY A 150 16.86 -12.82 1.90
CA GLY A 150 16.65 -14.23 1.54
C GLY A 150 16.01 -15.09 2.62
N LYS A 151 15.58 -14.52 3.76
CA LYS A 151 14.92 -15.24 4.86
C LYS A 151 13.45 -14.88 4.93
N SER A 152 12.63 -15.89 5.23
CA SER A 152 11.22 -15.68 5.58
C SER A 152 11.12 -14.77 6.80
N LEU A 153 10.30 -13.74 6.73
CA LEU A 153 9.92 -12.98 7.92
C LEU A 153 8.99 -13.82 8.80
N PRO A 154 8.93 -13.58 10.12
CA PRO A 154 7.89 -14.15 10.95
C PRO A 154 6.52 -13.83 10.36
N TYR A 155 5.64 -14.81 10.29
CA TYR A 155 4.32 -14.65 9.71
C TYR A 155 3.26 -15.41 10.50
N SER A 156 2.03 -14.94 10.46
CA SER A 156 0.89 -15.66 10.97
C SER A 156 0.31 -16.53 9.85
N SER A 157 0.25 -17.82 10.11
CA SER A 157 -0.50 -18.75 9.31
C SER A 157 -1.85 -18.96 9.97
N SER A 158 -2.90 -18.87 9.20
CA SER A 158 -4.22 -19.27 9.63
C SER A 158 -4.62 -20.51 8.85
N GLU A 159 -5.20 -21.49 9.51
CA GLU A 159 -5.77 -22.65 8.85
C GLU A 159 -7.01 -22.24 8.04
N CYS A 160 -6.76 -21.70 6.86
CA CYS A 160 -7.78 -21.14 5.95
C CYS A 160 -9.02 -22.03 5.81
N LEU A 161 -8.84 -23.36 5.81
CA LEU A 161 -9.92 -24.31 5.65
C LEU A 161 -10.85 -24.39 6.87
N SER A 162 -10.33 -24.21 8.09
CA SER A 162 -11.13 -24.24 9.33
C SER A 162 -12.07 -23.05 9.43
N HIS A 163 -11.69 -21.89 8.87
CA HIS A 163 -12.48 -20.65 8.90
C HIS A 163 -13.49 -20.51 7.75
N ILE A 164 -13.43 -21.37 6.71
CA ILE A 164 -14.38 -21.30 5.59
C ILE A 164 -15.85 -21.37 6.05
N PRO A 165 -16.26 -22.28 6.95
CA PRO A 165 -17.66 -22.38 7.38
C PRO A 165 -18.14 -21.10 8.11
N SER A 166 -17.34 -20.56 9.04
CA SER A 166 -17.69 -19.34 9.79
C SER A 166 -17.70 -18.11 8.88
N THR A 167 -16.71 -17.98 8.00
CA THR A 167 -16.67 -16.93 6.98
C THR A 167 -17.90 -16.97 6.07
N LEU A 168 -18.28 -18.14 5.56
CA LEU A 168 -19.50 -18.29 4.74
C LEU A 168 -20.77 -17.99 5.53
N ALA A 169 -20.82 -18.33 6.82
CA ALA A 169 -21.95 -18.01 7.67
C ALA A 169 -22.06 -16.50 7.94
N ALA A 170 -20.94 -15.81 8.14
CA ALA A 170 -20.88 -14.36 8.28
C ALA A 170 -21.34 -13.67 6.98
N LEU A 171 -20.86 -14.15 5.85
CA LEU A 171 -21.22 -13.63 4.53
C LEU A 171 -22.70 -13.77 4.20
N ARG A 172 -23.34 -14.87 4.57
CA ARG A 172 -24.77 -15.10 4.34
C ARG A 172 -25.67 -14.13 5.13
N LYS A 173 -25.15 -13.54 6.20
CA LYS A 173 -25.86 -12.53 7.00
C LYS A 173 -25.75 -11.13 6.39
N ASP A 174 -24.81 -10.89 5.48
CA ASP A 174 -24.62 -9.61 4.81
C ASP A 174 -25.40 -9.60 3.48
N PRO A 175 -26.49 -8.81 3.36
CA PRO A 175 -27.33 -8.77 2.15
C PRO A 175 -26.60 -8.21 0.93
N ASP A 176 -25.47 -7.54 1.12
CA ASP A 176 -24.67 -6.91 0.07
C ASP A 176 -23.44 -7.72 -0.30
N TYR A 177 -23.38 -8.96 0.13
CA TYR A 177 -22.25 -9.84 -0.02
C TYR A 177 -21.73 -9.95 -1.47
N LYS A 178 -20.42 -9.84 -1.60
CA LYS A 178 -19.65 -10.21 -2.80
C LYS A 178 -18.39 -10.99 -2.41
N MET A 179 -17.91 -11.82 -3.32
CA MET A 179 -16.74 -12.69 -3.10
C MET A 179 -15.48 -11.96 -2.62
N ASN A 180 -15.28 -10.70 -3.00
CA ASN A 180 -14.12 -9.92 -2.54
C ASN A 180 -14.15 -9.57 -1.05
N GLN A 181 -15.32 -9.52 -0.41
CA GLN A 181 -15.44 -9.36 1.04
C GLN A 181 -15.05 -10.60 1.82
N MET A 182 -14.90 -11.75 1.16
CA MET A 182 -14.46 -12.98 1.81
C MET A 182 -13.11 -12.79 2.52
N ASN A 183 -12.19 -12.04 1.94
CA ASN A 183 -10.91 -11.75 2.58
C ASN A 183 -11.08 -10.96 3.88
N ARG A 184 -11.96 -9.94 3.91
CA ARG A 184 -12.22 -9.16 5.12
C ARG A 184 -12.67 -10.03 6.28
N TYR A 185 -13.71 -10.86 6.06
CA TYR A 185 -14.22 -11.75 7.10
C TYR A 185 -13.19 -12.78 7.54
N TYR A 186 -12.47 -13.34 6.57
CA TYR A 186 -11.40 -14.28 6.83
C TYR A 186 -10.30 -13.68 7.73
N TYR A 187 -9.83 -12.47 7.44
CA TYR A 187 -8.83 -11.80 8.27
C TYR A 187 -9.34 -11.48 9.68
N ILE A 188 -10.64 -11.14 9.83
CA ILE A 188 -11.24 -10.89 11.13
C ILE A 188 -11.30 -12.19 11.97
N GLU A 189 -11.71 -13.29 11.38
CA GLU A 189 -11.76 -14.61 12.03
C GLU A 189 -10.38 -15.10 12.50
N CYS A 190 -9.30 -14.67 11.81
CA CYS A 190 -7.94 -15.07 12.12
C CYS A 190 -7.22 -14.16 13.14
N PHE A 191 -7.81 -13.08 13.62
CA PHE A 191 -7.10 -12.14 14.48
C PHE A 191 -6.55 -12.76 15.77
N ASP A 192 -7.26 -13.68 16.38
CA ASP A 192 -6.84 -14.34 17.61
C ASP A 192 -5.68 -15.35 17.39
N GLU A 193 -5.42 -15.72 16.12
CA GLU A 193 -4.33 -16.62 15.75
C GLU A 193 -3.04 -15.88 15.39
N TYR A 194 -3.08 -14.53 15.32
CA TYR A 194 -1.92 -13.75 14.93
C TYR A 194 -0.92 -13.60 16.07
N THR A 195 0.33 -13.84 15.75
CA THR A 195 1.43 -13.77 16.72
C THR A 195 2.06 -12.37 16.74
N GLU A 196 2.58 -11.97 17.91
CA GLU A 196 3.26 -10.68 18.03
C GLU A 196 4.54 -10.61 17.16
N GLU A 197 5.17 -11.75 16.87
CA GLU A 197 6.36 -11.84 16.01
C GLU A 197 6.03 -11.49 14.55
N SER A 198 4.81 -11.82 14.09
CA SER A 198 4.35 -11.51 12.73
C SER A 198 3.83 -10.09 12.57
N ARG A 199 3.61 -9.36 13.67
CA ARG A 199 3.20 -7.96 13.63
C ARG A 199 4.28 -7.09 13.01
N ILE A 200 3.91 -6.23 12.07
CA ILE A 200 4.81 -5.22 11.51
C ILE A 200 5.11 -4.18 12.61
N LYS A 201 6.38 -3.99 12.92
CA LYS A 201 6.83 -3.13 14.02
C LYS A 201 6.81 -1.66 13.60
N ALA A 202 5.62 -1.08 13.46
CA ALA A 202 5.46 0.33 13.04
C ALA A 202 6.20 1.31 13.97
N GLU A 203 6.36 0.97 15.25
CA GLU A 203 7.14 1.71 16.23
C GLU A 203 8.63 1.82 15.91
N ASN A 204 9.16 1.02 14.98
CA ASN A 204 10.55 1.09 14.53
C ASN A 204 10.75 2.06 13.35
N ILE A 205 9.68 2.60 12.78
CA ILE A 205 9.78 3.58 11.68
C ILE A 205 10.54 4.81 12.17
N ASN A 206 11.51 5.26 11.40
CA ASN A 206 12.35 6.41 11.73
C ASN A 206 11.84 7.69 11.04
N GLY A 207 10.59 8.03 11.23
CA GLY A 207 9.99 9.20 10.57
C GLY A 207 8.48 9.28 10.69
N ASP A 208 7.88 10.22 9.97
CA ASP A 208 6.46 10.53 10.06
C ASP A 208 5.59 9.41 9.48
N VAL A 209 4.42 9.19 10.08
CA VAL A 209 3.47 8.15 9.66
C VAL A 209 2.09 8.75 9.41
N LEU A 210 1.51 8.54 8.24
CA LEU A 210 0.11 8.85 7.94
C LEU A 210 -0.63 7.58 7.51
N LEU A 211 -1.53 7.11 8.34
CA LEU A 211 -2.41 5.99 8.02
C LEU A 211 -3.68 6.51 7.36
N ILE A 212 -4.04 5.95 6.21
CA ILE A 212 -5.26 6.32 5.48
C ILE A 212 -6.08 5.06 5.24
N SER A 213 -7.35 5.06 5.71
CA SER A 213 -8.22 3.90 5.60
C SER A 213 -9.69 4.33 5.46
N PRO A 214 -10.57 3.53 4.81
CA PRO A 214 -12.00 3.73 4.91
C PRO A 214 -12.51 3.29 6.29
N ALA A 215 -13.68 3.77 6.71
CA ALA A 215 -14.30 3.33 7.97
C ALA A 215 -14.78 1.88 7.91
N PHE A 216 -15.11 1.40 6.72
CA PHE A 216 -15.40 0.00 6.43
C PHE A 216 -14.69 -0.39 5.13
N ASP A 217 -13.66 -1.21 5.25
CA ASP A 217 -12.91 -1.68 4.08
C ASP A 217 -13.58 -2.92 3.47
N ASP A 218 -13.93 -2.82 2.19
CA ASP A 218 -14.63 -3.90 1.46
C ASP A 218 -13.74 -5.12 1.19
N THR A 219 -12.42 -5.02 1.37
CA THR A 219 -11.46 -6.05 0.94
C THR A 219 -10.82 -6.75 2.12
N TRP A 220 -10.26 -5.98 3.06
CA TRP A 220 -9.69 -6.49 4.31
C TRP A 220 -9.83 -5.43 5.41
N PRO A 221 -9.68 -5.77 6.70
CA PRO A 221 -10.04 -4.84 7.78
C PRO A 221 -8.95 -3.78 8.04
N SER A 222 -8.66 -2.93 7.03
CA SER A 222 -7.58 -1.94 7.11
C SER A 222 -7.84 -0.86 8.18
N GLU A 223 -9.11 -0.52 8.46
CA GLU A 223 -9.47 0.41 9.54
C GLU A 223 -9.16 -0.17 10.93
N ILE A 224 -9.30 -1.48 11.10
CA ILE A 224 -8.94 -2.15 12.35
C ILE A 224 -7.41 -2.16 12.48
N ALA A 225 -6.71 -2.49 11.41
CA ALA A 225 -5.24 -2.44 11.37
C ALA A 225 -4.72 -1.04 11.68
N ALA A 226 -5.27 0.01 11.06
CA ALA A 226 -4.88 1.39 11.30
C ALA A 226 -5.05 1.80 12.77
N ARG A 227 -6.18 1.44 13.40
CA ARG A 227 -6.42 1.71 14.83
C ARG A 227 -5.45 0.95 15.76
N ARG A 228 -5.09 -0.30 15.43
CA ARG A 228 -4.09 -1.07 16.18
C ARG A 228 -2.70 -0.43 16.06
N ILE A 229 -2.31 -0.01 14.85
CA ILE A 229 -1.04 0.68 14.63
C ILE A 229 -0.98 1.97 15.47
N MET A 230 -2.01 2.83 15.40
CA MET A 230 -2.07 4.06 16.20
C MET A 230 -1.92 3.78 17.69
N LYS A 231 -2.68 2.80 18.20
CA LYS A 231 -2.57 2.38 19.61
C LYS A 231 -1.14 2.01 19.98
N VAL A 232 -0.45 1.22 19.15
CA VAL A 232 0.95 0.83 19.41
C VAL A 232 1.88 2.06 19.41
N LEU A 233 1.71 2.98 18.44
CA LEU A 233 2.53 4.18 18.34
C LEU A 233 2.35 5.07 19.59
N ASP A 234 1.10 5.26 20.04
CA ASP A 234 0.78 6.02 21.25
C ASP A 234 1.37 5.36 22.53
N GLU A 235 1.15 4.05 22.71
CA GLU A 235 1.65 3.28 23.86
C GLU A 235 3.19 3.24 23.94
N LYS A 236 3.85 3.24 22.78
CA LYS A 236 5.32 3.27 22.68
C LYS A 236 5.92 4.67 22.70
N HIS A 237 5.10 5.72 22.87
CA HIS A 237 5.53 7.12 22.83
C HIS A 237 6.35 7.43 21.59
N PHE A 238 5.81 7.04 20.42
CA PHE A 238 6.49 7.20 19.14
C PHE A 238 6.92 8.65 18.91
N PRO A 239 8.22 8.92 18.63
CA PRO A 239 8.76 10.27 18.69
C PRO A 239 8.46 11.15 17.47
N HIS A 240 7.88 10.58 16.42
CA HIS A 240 7.61 11.28 15.16
C HIS A 240 6.11 11.58 15.04
N ARG A 241 5.77 12.50 14.13
CA ARG A 241 4.38 12.81 13.77
C ARG A 241 3.68 11.55 13.28
N HIS A 242 2.52 11.25 13.83
CA HIS A 242 1.68 10.14 13.37
C HIS A 242 0.21 10.54 13.38
N GLU A 243 -0.45 10.29 12.27
CA GLU A 243 -1.84 10.63 12.03
C GLU A 243 -2.60 9.45 11.43
N CYS A 244 -3.90 9.38 11.70
CA CYS A 244 -4.79 8.40 11.11
C CYS A 244 -6.02 9.09 10.54
N MET A 245 -6.26 8.93 9.25
CA MET A 245 -7.43 9.46 8.55
C MET A 245 -8.36 8.31 8.18
N ILE A 246 -9.57 8.37 8.73
CA ILE A 246 -10.63 7.38 8.47
C ILE A 246 -11.76 8.05 7.69
N TYR A 247 -12.05 7.54 6.50
CA TYR A 247 -13.06 8.07 5.59
C TYR A 247 -14.37 7.29 5.71
N GLU A 248 -15.40 7.90 6.31
CA GLU A 248 -16.69 7.26 6.64
C GLU A 248 -17.40 6.63 5.43
N LYS A 249 -17.33 7.27 4.28
CA LYS A 249 -17.93 6.77 3.04
C LYS A 249 -16.86 6.44 1.98
N GLY A 250 -15.64 6.15 2.44
CA GLY A 250 -14.59 5.64 1.57
C GLY A 250 -14.76 4.14 1.32
N SER A 251 -14.21 3.68 0.20
CA SER A 251 -14.02 2.26 -0.09
C SER A 251 -12.55 1.88 0.09
N HIS A 252 -12.21 0.61 -0.15
CA HIS A 252 -10.82 0.15 -0.19
C HIS A 252 -9.91 1.00 -1.10
N ALA A 253 -10.47 1.58 -2.17
CA ALA A 253 -9.76 2.38 -3.16
C ALA A 253 -9.67 3.86 -2.75
N LEU A 254 -8.65 4.23 -1.98
CA LEU A 254 -8.34 5.61 -1.55
C LEU A 254 -7.06 6.15 -2.22
N CYS A 255 -6.77 7.43 -2.07
CA CYS A 255 -5.57 8.13 -2.56
C CYS A 255 -5.36 8.07 -4.08
N PHE A 256 -6.43 8.10 -4.86
CA PHE A 256 -6.33 8.22 -6.30
C PHE A 256 -6.73 9.63 -6.74
N ASP A 257 -5.85 10.29 -7.48
CA ASP A 257 -6.14 11.61 -8.05
C ASP A 257 -7.25 11.52 -9.09
N GLN A 258 -8.38 12.16 -8.81
CA GLN A 258 -9.57 12.20 -9.68
C GLN A 258 -9.53 13.37 -10.68
N ARG A 259 -8.52 14.24 -10.61
CA ARG A 259 -8.36 15.36 -11.54
C ARG A 259 -7.97 14.84 -12.92
N TYR A 260 -8.39 15.55 -13.93
CA TYR A 260 -8.05 15.29 -15.33
C TYR A 260 -7.76 16.61 -16.06
N GLU A 261 -6.83 16.58 -16.98
CA GLU A 261 -6.42 17.72 -17.81
C GLU A 261 -6.85 17.51 -19.27
N THR A 262 -7.07 16.24 -19.66
CA THR A 262 -7.48 15.86 -21.01
C THR A 262 -8.76 15.01 -21.00
N GLN A 263 -9.41 14.93 -22.14
CA GLN A 263 -10.58 14.04 -22.31
C GLN A 263 -10.22 12.55 -22.17
N GLU A 264 -8.98 12.19 -22.50
CA GLU A 264 -8.47 10.83 -22.30
C GLU A 264 -8.33 10.51 -20.82
N GLU A 265 -7.71 11.40 -20.03
CA GLU A 265 -7.62 11.25 -18.58
C GLU A 265 -9.01 11.19 -17.93
N LYS A 266 -9.97 12.04 -18.39
CA LYS A 266 -11.35 11.99 -17.93
C LYS A 266 -11.97 10.61 -18.13
N ARG A 267 -11.84 10.06 -19.36
CA ARG A 267 -12.34 8.71 -19.67
C ARG A 267 -11.69 7.64 -18.80
N ALA A 268 -10.40 7.77 -18.50
CA ALA A 268 -9.68 6.83 -17.62
C ALA A 268 -10.22 6.88 -16.19
N VAL A 269 -10.46 8.09 -15.64
CA VAL A 269 -11.06 8.30 -14.31
C VAL A 269 -12.48 7.72 -14.27
N ASP A 270 -13.31 8.05 -15.26
CA ASP A 270 -14.69 7.55 -15.34
C ASP A 270 -14.73 6.01 -15.45
N LYS A 271 -13.83 5.42 -16.25
CA LYS A 271 -13.68 3.97 -16.38
C LYS A 271 -13.25 3.32 -15.07
N MET A 272 -12.29 3.92 -14.35
CA MET A 272 -11.85 3.44 -13.05
C MET A 272 -12.99 3.46 -12.05
N ASN A 273 -13.70 4.59 -11.91
CA ASN A 273 -14.84 4.73 -11.01
C ASN A 273 -15.94 3.70 -11.31
N LYS A 274 -16.25 3.49 -12.60
CA LYS A 274 -17.19 2.46 -13.02
C LYS A 274 -16.70 1.06 -12.65
N MET A 275 -15.44 0.74 -12.87
CA MET A 275 -14.86 -0.57 -12.53
C MET A 275 -14.95 -0.81 -11.01
N MET A 276 -14.58 0.17 -10.18
CA MET A 276 -14.64 0.05 -8.73
C MET A 276 -16.06 -0.22 -8.24
N SER A 277 -17.09 0.41 -8.83
CA SER A 277 -18.50 0.16 -8.48
C SER A 277 -18.99 -1.28 -8.79
N TYR A 278 -18.30 -2.01 -9.66
CA TYR A 278 -18.58 -3.43 -9.89
C TYR A 278 -17.88 -4.34 -8.88
N ILE A 279 -16.70 -3.92 -8.39
CA ILE A 279 -15.84 -4.75 -7.55
C ILE A 279 -16.17 -4.54 -6.07
N LEU A 280 -16.37 -3.28 -5.66
CA LEU A 280 -16.51 -2.88 -4.27
C LEU A 280 -17.97 -2.51 -3.94
N PRO A 281 -18.61 -3.19 -2.97
CA PRO A 281 -20.00 -2.90 -2.56
C PRO A 281 -20.23 -1.46 -2.12
N THR A 282 -19.30 -0.88 -1.37
CA THR A 282 -19.38 0.51 -0.91
C THR A 282 -19.40 1.50 -2.07
N GLU A 283 -18.59 1.25 -3.10
CA GLU A 283 -18.59 2.05 -4.35
C GLU A 283 -19.92 1.98 -5.09
N LYS A 284 -20.57 0.83 -5.07
CA LYS A 284 -21.89 0.67 -5.69
C LYS A 284 -22.96 1.45 -4.95
N LYS A 285 -22.89 1.50 -3.61
CA LYS A 285 -23.84 2.19 -2.74
C LYS A 285 -23.61 3.71 -2.71
N HIS A 286 -22.36 4.13 -2.68
CA HIS A 286 -21.94 5.52 -2.46
C HIS A 286 -20.90 5.98 -3.51
N PRO A 287 -21.21 5.90 -4.83
CA PRO A 287 -20.20 6.12 -5.87
C PRO A 287 -19.62 7.54 -5.85
N LYS A 288 -20.44 8.53 -5.53
CA LYS A 288 -20.03 9.93 -5.48
C LYS A 288 -19.15 10.19 -4.27
N GLU A 289 -19.60 9.79 -3.09
CA GLU A 289 -18.87 9.97 -1.83
C GLU A 289 -17.54 9.20 -1.83
N CYS A 290 -17.48 8.00 -2.43
CA CYS A 290 -16.24 7.27 -2.61
C CYS A 290 -15.26 8.00 -3.55
N ALA A 291 -15.75 8.61 -4.63
CA ALA A 291 -14.91 9.41 -5.51
C ALA A 291 -14.37 10.68 -4.81
N GLU A 292 -15.21 11.33 -3.99
CA GLU A 292 -14.81 12.46 -3.14
C GLU A 292 -13.74 12.03 -2.12
N ALA A 293 -13.98 10.94 -1.39
CA ALA A 293 -13.02 10.38 -0.42
C ALA A 293 -11.67 10.02 -1.06
N ARG A 294 -11.67 9.48 -2.30
CA ARG A 294 -10.43 9.24 -3.06
C ARG A 294 -9.64 10.52 -3.32
N GLN A 295 -10.31 11.57 -3.75
CA GLN A 295 -9.66 12.85 -4.03
C GLN A 295 -9.19 13.54 -2.75
N GLU A 296 -10.00 13.55 -1.70
CA GLU A 296 -9.64 14.14 -0.40
C GLU A 296 -8.45 13.43 0.23
N SER A 297 -8.46 12.09 0.24
CA SER A 297 -7.35 11.30 0.76
C SER A 297 -6.05 11.49 -0.04
N TYR A 298 -6.15 11.68 -1.36
CA TYR A 298 -5.01 12.05 -2.19
C TYR A 298 -4.45 13.42 -1.77
N PHE A 299 -5.29 14.42 -1.59
CA PHE A 299 -4.85 15.75 -1.15
C PHE A 299 -4.24 15.72 0.24
N LYS A 300 -4.82 14.93 1.17
CA LYS A 300 -4.25 14.76 2.51
C LYS A 300 -2.86 14.11 2.47
N MET A 301 -2.67 13.09 1.63
CA MET A 301 -1.36 12.50 1.38
C MET A 301 -0.36 13.54 0.86
N VAL A 302 -0.76 14.34 -0.13
CA VAL A 302 0.08 15.39 -0.74
C VAL A 302 0.43 16.48 0.27
N GLU A 303 -0.53 16.93 1.08
CA GLU A 303 -0.31 17.91 2.15
C GLU A 303 0.73 17.38 3.16
N PHE A 304 0.55 16.14 3.63
CA PHE A 304 1.45 15.51 4.57
C PHE A 304 2.89 15.41 4.01
N LEU A 305 3.03 15.03 2.72
CA LEU A 305 4.33 15.01 2.03
C LEU A 305 4.97 16.40 1.91
N LYS A 306 4.19 17.46 1.73
CA LYS A 306 4.71 18.85 1.67
C LYS A 306 5.24 19.29 3.03
N GLU A 307 4.53 18.98 4.10
CA GLU A 307 4.86 19.35 5.48
C GLU A 307 5.95 18.49 6.13
N TRP A 308 6.14 17.26 5.65
CA TRP A 308 7.14 16.34 6.15
C TRP A 308 8.55 16.96 6.13
N LYS A 309 9.19 16.99 7.29
CA LYS A 309 10.46 17.69 7.57
C LYS A 309 11.65 16.74 7.52
#